data_b167d61f5fc53077763c0e1292eb7e35
#
_entry.id   b167d61f5fc53077763c0e1292eb7e35
#
_cell.length_a   1.000
_cell.length_b   1.000
_cell.length_c   1.000
_cell.angle_alpha   90.00
_cell.angle_beta   90.00
_cell.angle_gamma   90.00
#
_symmetry.space_group_name_H-M   'P 1'
#
loop_
_entity.id
_entity.type
_entity.pdbx_description
1 polymer ?
#
loop_
_entity_poly.entity_id
_entity_poly.type
_entity_poly.pdbx_seq_one_letter_code
_entity_poly.pdbx_strand_id
1 'polypeptide(L)'
;MTTYPSEVKNVAERPDLSIIIPAIDERENLELLLPSIWEVLKAIGISGEVLLVDGGSRDGTPQAAEARGARVLQQAERGYGGALLTGFAAARAPYVLTMDADLSHRPSFIAEMWKARDQAHVLIASRYVKGGKAEMSAFRRMLSKILNVTFARVLSLPYKDLSSGFRMYHSDTLKALTLQARDFDVLEEILLRIYAEGWSIAELPFRYMSRGSGHSHAKLLKFGRAYLRTLVRMWRLRNSVDAADYDYRAFNSPIWLQRYWQRKRHEIILEFTGNSSSVLDIGCGSSRIIVDLKDAVGMDILMRKLRFLKPKHDKLLLASTFALPFRDESFDVVINSQVIEHIPEDPAIMSEMWRVLRPGGTLILGTPDYGRWSWVALEWMYGKVLEGGYAHEHITHYTRESLGKLIDATGYQRLDCKYVGYSEMIFKARKPVNATAGSKIMQDTLAVPK
;
A
#
# COMPACT_ATOMS: atom_id res chain seq x y z
N MET A 1 -39.57 -21.14 42.68
CA MET A 1 -38.39 -21.50 41.85
C MET A 1 -38.87 -21.49 40.40
N THR A 2 -38.62 -20.39 39.73
CA THR A 2 -39.06 -20.18 38.36
C THR A 2 -37.79 -20.25 37.50
N THR A 3 -37.61 -21.33 36.78
CA THR A 3 -36.53 -21.56 35.85
C THR A 3 -36.76 -20.74 34.59
N TYR A 4 -35.86 -19.77 34.32
CA TYR A 4 -35.78 -19.08 33.05
C TYR A 4 -35.10 -20.00 32.02
N PRO A 5 -35.68 -20.18 30.82
CA PRO A 5 -34.98 -20.84 29.74
C PRO A 5 -33.88 -19.91 29.23
N SER A 6 -32.65 -20.38 29.26
CA SER A 6 -31.50 -19.74 28.58
C SER A 6 -31.73 -19.84 27.06
N GLU A 7 -32.23 -18.78 26.44
CA GLU A 7 -32.09 -18.60 24.98
C GLU A 7 -30.59 -18.46 24.66
N VAL A 8 -29.98 -19.56 24.24
CA VAL A 8 -28.72 -19.56 23.51
C VAL A 8 -29.01 -18.86 22.17
N LYS A 9 -28.75 -17.58 22.08
CA LYS A 9 -28.67 -16.88 20.80
C LYS A 9 -27.59 -17.60 19.98
N ASN A 10 -28.02 -18.36 18.99
CA ASN A 10 -27.20 -18.89 17.94
C ASN A 10 -26.52 -17.69 17.21
N VAL A 11 -25.34 -17.31 17.67
CA VAL A 11 -24.46 -16.40 16.90
C VAL A 11 -24.05 -17.26 15.70
N ALA A 12 -24.65 -17.00 14.55
CA ALA A 12 -24.30 -17.68 13.31
C ALA A 12 -22.77 -17.60 13.17
N GLU A 13 -22.10 -18.73 13.24
CA GLU A 13 -20.63 -18.79 13.15
C GLU A 13 -20.19 -18.03 11.90
N ARG A 14 -19.21 -17.14 12.06
CA ARG A 14 -18.66 -16.34 10.98
C ARG A 14 -18.01 -17.29 9.98
N PRO A 15 -18.37 -17.23 8.66
CA PRO A 15 -17.76 -18.12 7.68
C PRO A 15 -16.24 -17.86 7.56
N ASP A 16 -15.48 -18.89 7.18
CA ASP A 16 -14.05 -18.79 6.93
C ASP A 16 -13.76 -18.12 5.60
N LEU A 17 -14.61 -18.33 4.59
CA LEU A 17 -14.45 -17.82 3.23
C LEU A 17 -15.77 -17.27 2.67
N SER A 18 -15.78 -16.03 2.16
CA SER A 18 -16.86 -15.47 1.35
C SER A 18 -16.48 -15.53 -0.12
N ILE A 19 -17.30 -16.20 -0.94
CA ILE A 19 -17.07 -16.33 -2.39
C ILE A 19 -18.06 -15.41 -3.11
N ILE A 20 -17.53 -14.44 -3.86
CA ILE A 20 -18.31 -13.45 -4.61
C ILE A 20 -18.33 -13.85 -6.08
N ILE A 21 -19.53 -14.00 -6.64
CA ILE A 21 -19.77 -14.38 -8.03
C ILE A 21 -20.66 -13.32 -8.69
N PRO A 22 -20.11 -12.38 -9.46
CA PRO A 22 -20.90 -11.50 -10.32
C PRO A 22 -21.55 -12.32 -11.44
N ALA A 23 -22.86 -12.11 -11.67
CA ALA A 23 -23.58 -12.85 -12.70
C ALA A 23 -24.63 -12.00 -13.42
N ILE A 24 -24.82 -12.26 -14.72
CA ILE A 24 -25.92 -11.80 -15.53
C ILE A 24 -26.25 -12.90 -16.54
N ASP A 25 -27.45 -13.47 -16.45
CA ASP A 25 -27.96 -14.54 -17.32
C ASP A 25 -27.01 -15.76 -17.39
N GLU A 26 -26.68 -16.33 -16.19
CA GLU A 26 -25.72 -17.41 -15.98
C GLU A 26 -26.35 -18.66 -15.34
N ARG A 27 -27.68 -18.83 -15.46
CA ARG A 27 -28.42 -19.90 -14.79
C ARG A 27 -27.79 -21.27 -15.02
N GLU A 28 -27.57 -21.69 -16.27
CA GLU A 28 -27.05 -23.01 -16.61
C GLU A 28 -25.67 -23.26 -16.03
N ASN A 29 -24.81 -22.25 -16.05
CA ASN A 29 -23.48 -22.34 -15.49
C ASN A 29 -23.51 -22.49 -13.99
N LEU A 30 -24.37 -21.74 -13.27
CA LEU A 30 -24.51 -21.81 -11.81
C LEU A 30 -25.05 -23.17 -11.33
N GLU A 31 -25.87 -23.85 -12.14
CA GLU A 31 -26.35 -25.19 -11.85
C GLU A 31 -25.24 -26.21 -11.69
N LEU A 32 -24.10 -26.02 -12.37
CA LEU A 32 -22.90 -26.85 -12.29
C LEU A 32 -21.87 -26.30 -11.31
N LEU A 33 -21.73 -24.96 -11.28
CA LEU A 33 -20.68 -24.28 -10.51
C LEU A 33 -20.92 -24.39 -9.00
N LEU A 34 -22.14 -24.07 -8.52
CA LEU A 34 -22.43 -23.99 -7.09
C LEU A 34 -22.25 -25.34 -6.37
N PRO A 35 -22.78 -26.47 -6.87
CA PRO A 35 -22.52 -27.76 -6.25
C PRO A 35 -21.03 -28.07 -6.12
N SER A 36 -20.24 -27.81 -7.18
CA SER A 36 -18.80 -28.03 -7.17
C SER A 36 -18.06 -27.15 -6.16
N ILE A 37 -18.51 -25.90 -5.91
CA ILE A 37 -17.97 -25.05 -4.86
C ILE A 37 -18.22 -25.65 -3.49
N TRP A 38 -19.45 -26.08 -3.19
CA TRP A 38 -19.81 -26.67 -1.89
C TRP A 38 -19.04 -27.98 -1.62
N GLU A 39 -18.83 -28.81 -2.66
CA GLU A 39 -18.01 -30.00 -2.56
C GLU A 39 -16.57 -29.68 -2.17
N VAL A 40 -15.97 -28.66 -2.80
CA VAL A 40 -14.59 -28.24 -2.46
C VAL A 40 -14.51 -27.70 -1.05
N LEU A 41 -15.42 -26.82 -0.61
CA LEU A 41 -15.43 -26.28 0.75
C LEU A 41 -15.54 -27.41 1.79
N LYS A 42 -16.42 -28.39 1.55
CA LYS A 42 -16.58 -29.58 2.39
C LYS A 42 -15.29 -30.41 2.41
N ALA A 43 -14.66 -30.62 1.25
CA ALA A 43 -13.45 -31.43 1.13
C ALA A 43 -12.24 -30.82 1.87
N ILE A 44 -12.14 -29.48 1.93
CA ILE A 44 -11.07 -28.79 2.67
C ILE A 44 -11.45 -28.47 4.12
N GLY A 45 -12.66 -28.81 4.55
CA GLY A 45 -13.11 -28.71 5.94
C GLY A 45 -13.30 -27.29 6.45
N ILE A 46 -13.77 -26.36 5.59
CA ILE A 46 -14.02 -24.97 5.97
C ILE A 46 -15.48 -24.58 5.79
N SER A 47 -15.92 -23.63 6.61
CA SER A 47 -17.20 -22.97 6.46
C SER A 47 -17.12 -21.88 5.39
N GLY A 48 -18.14 -21.76 4.54
CA GLY A 48 -18.14 -20.73 3.51
C GLY A 48 -19.54 -20.17 3.25
N GLU A 49 -19.58 -18.97 2.67
CA GLU A 49 -20.77 -18.39 2.07
C GLU A 49 -20.51 -18.09 0.59
N VAL A 50 -21.51 -18.28 -0.24
CA VAL A 50 -21.48 -17.85 -1.64
C VAL A 50 -22.43 -16.67 -1.80
N LEU A 51 -21.88 -15.56 -2.30
CA LEU A 51 -22.61 -14.32 -2.59
C LEU A 51 -22.74 -14.18 -4.11
N LEU A 52 -23.90 -14.52 -4.64
CA LEU A 52 -24.21 -14.21 -6.05
C LEU A 52 -24.63 -12.75 -6.13
N VAL A 53 -23.90 -11.95 -6.90
CA VAL A 53 -24.27 -10.54 -7.16
C VAL A 53 -24.90 -10.45 -8.53
N ASP A 54 -26.23 -10.31 -8.55
CA ASP A 54 -27.05 -10.28 -9.77
C ASP A 54 -27.06 -8.89 -10.41
N GLY A 55 -26.67 -8.84 -11.68
CA GLY A 55 -26.68 -7.62 -12.49
C GLY A 55 -28.00 -7.32 -13.20
N GLY A 56 -29.09 -8.00 -12.84
CA GLY A 56 -30.41 -7.86 -13.45
C GLY A 56 -30.71 -8.96 -14.46
N SER A 57 -30.47 -10.22 -14.13
CA SER A 57 -30.74 -11.40 -14.94
C SER A 57 -32.23 -11.60 -15.23
N ARG A 58 -32.53 -12.24 -16.38
CA ARG A 58 -33.90 -12.52 -16.84
C ARG A 58 -34.18 -14.00 -17.08
N ASP A 59 -33.18 -14.86 -16.96
CA ASP A 59 -33.22 -16.29 -17.23
C ASP A 59 -33.51 -17.17 -16.01
N GLY A 60 -33.70 -16.57 -14.84
CA GLY A 60 -33.88 -17.28 -13.57
C GLY A 60 -32.59 -17.56 -12.83
N THR A 61 -31.48 -16.87 -13.15
CA THR A 61 -30.20 -16.93 -12.46
C THR A 61 -30.32 -16.78 -10.93
N PRO A 62 -31.03 -15.75 -10.37
CA PRO A 62 -31.19 -15.58 -8.92
C PRO A 62 -31.84 -16.80 -8.25
N GLN A 63 -32.93 -17.29 -8.81
CA GLN A 63 -33.68 -18.42 -8.26
C GLN A 63 -32.85 -19.71 -8.27
N ALA A 64 -32.10 -19.95 -9.36
CA ALA A 64 -31.22 -21.08 -9.46
C ALA A 64 -30.09 -21.06 -8.42
N ALA A 65 -29.59 -19.88 -8.09
CA ALA A 65 -28.55 -19.68 -7.08
C ALA A 65 -29.07 -19.90 -5.65
N GLU A 66 -30.23 -19.30 -5.31
CA GLU A 66 -30.88 -19.47 -4.00
C GLU A 66 -31.24 -20.95 -3.73
N ALA A 67 -31.79 -21.65 -4.72
CA ALA A 67 -32.07 -23.06 -4.62
C ALA A 67 -30.86 -23.94 -4.35
N ARG A 68 -29.64 -23.44 -4.59
CA ARG A 68 -28.35 -24.11 -4.36
C ARG A 68 -27.56 -23.53 -3.19
N GLY A 69 -28.22 -22.77 -2.30
CA GLY A 69 -27.64 -22.28 -1.05
C GLY A 69 -26.79 -21.03 -1.18
N ALA A 70 -26.77 -20.35 -2.33
CA ALA A 70 -26.13 -19.05 -2.45
C ALA A 70 -27.02 -17.93 -1.91
N ARG A 71 -26.42 -16.95 -1.26
CA ARG A 71 -27.09 -15.70 -0.90
C ARG A 71 -27.05 -14.74 -2.08
N VAL A 72 -28.23 -14.41 -2.62
CA VAL A 72 -28.36 -13.51 -3.76
C VAL A 72 -28.42 -12.06 -3.29
N LEU A 73 -27.65 -11.21 -3.97
CA LEU A 73 -27.59 -9.77 -3.75
C LEU A 73 -27.93 -9.07 -5.06
N GLN A 74 -28.81 -8.08 -5.00
CA GLN A 74 -29.00 -7.19 -6.13
C GLN A 74 -27.81 -6.22 -6.23
N GLN A 75 -27.24 -6.09 -7.40
CA GLN A 75 -26.15 -5.18 -7.66
C GLN A 75 -26.55 -3.72 -7.38
N ALA A 76 -25.79 -3.02 -6.52
CA ALA A 76 -26.10 -1.65 -6.13
C ALA A 76 -25.75 -0.64 -7.23
N GLU A 77 -24.63 -0.83 -7.90
CA GLU A 77 -24.15 0.03 -8.99
C GLU A 77 -23.86 -0.81 -10.24
N ARG A 78 -24.14 -0.26 -11.42
CA ARG A 78 -23.96 -0.95 -12.69
C ARG A 78 -22.50 -1.22 -13.02
N GLY A 79 -22.24 -2.30 -13.76
CA GLY A 79 -20.92 -2.72 -14.24
C GLY A 79 -20.25 -3.75 -13.33
N TYR A 80 -19.24 -4.41 -13.84
CA TYR A 80 -18.52 -5.47 -13.13
C TYR A 80 -17.92 -4.98 -11.79
N GLY A 81 -17.40 -3.74 -11.77
CA GLY A 81 -16.89 -3.09 -10.56
C GLY A 81 -17.97 -2.88 -9.50
N GLY A 82 -19.17 -2.46 -9.90
CA GLY A 82 -20.30 -2.30 -8.99
C GLY A 82 -20.74 -3.62 -8.36
N ALA A 83 -20.71 -4.71 -9.12
CA ALA A 83 -20.99 -6.04 -8.58
C ALA A 83 -19.94 -6.47 -7.55
N LEU A 84 -18.64 -6.28 -7.82
CA LEU A 84 -17.60 -6.59 -6.86
C LEU A 84 -17.74 -5.77 -5.58
N LEU A 85 -17.99 -4.46 -5.67
CA LEU A 85 -18.20 -3.59 -4.51
C LEU A 85 -19.38 -4.04 -3.65
N THR A 86 -20.50 -4.40 -4.29
CA THR A 86 -21.67 -4.94 -3.60
C THR A 86 -21.32 -6.22 -2.83
N GLY A 87 -20.59 -7.12 -3.47
CA GLY A 87 -20.13 -8.36 -2.85
C GLY A 87 -19.15 -8.12 -1.70
N PHE A 88 -18.17 -7.22 -1.87
CA PHE A 88 -17.21 -6.88 -0.81
C PHE A 88 -17.88 -6.29 0.42
N ALA A 89 -18.86 -5.43 0.24
CA ALA A 89 -19.62 -4.83 1.35
C ALA A 89 -20.45 -5.86 2.13
N ALA A 90 -20.90 -6.93 1.47
CA ALA A 90 -21.73 -7.95 2.05
C ALA A 90 -20.97 -9.16 2.62
N ALA A 91 -19.68 -9.31 2.29
CA ALA A 91 -18.84 -10.40 2.73
C ALA A 91 -18.58 -10.34 4.24
N ARG A 92 -18.71 -11.49 4.91
CA ARG A 92 -18.58 -11.60 6.38
C ARG A 92 -17.30 -12.31 6.80
N ALA A 93 -16.68 -13.07 5.90
CA ALA A 93 -15.49 -13.87 6.19
C ALA A 93 -14.22 -13.04 6.31
N PRO A 94 -13.18 -13.56 7.02
CA PRO A 94 -11.85 -12.96 7.02
C PRO A 94 -11.14 -13.07 5.67
N TYR A 95 -11.51 -14.05 4.85
CA TYR A 95 -11.03 -14.21 3.48
C TYR A 95 -12.17 -14.04 2.48
N VAL A 96 -11.90 -13.32 1.40
CA VAL A 96 -12.86 -13.06 0.33
C VAL A 96 -12.27 -13.56 -0.99
N LEU A 97 -13.03 -14.36 -1.71
CA LEU A 97 -12.65 -14.86 -3.02
C LEU A 97 -13.58 -14.33 -4.08
N THR A 98 -13.05 -13.85 -5.19
CA THR A 98 -13.84 -13.47 -6.38
C THR A 98 -13.63 -14.49 -7.48
N MET A 99 -14.69 -14.87 -8.18
CA MET A 99 -14.63 -15.76 -9.36
C MET A 99 -15.77 -15.49 -10.33
N ASP A 100 -15.55 -15.82 -11.60
CA ASP A 100 -16.57 -15.66 -12.66
C ASP A 100 -17.55 -16.86 -12.64
N ALA A 101 -18.80 -16.61 -13.08
CA ALA A 101 -19.86 -17.63 -13.15
C ALA A 101 -19.71 -18.61 -14.33
N ASP A 102 -18.88 -18.31 -15.34
CA ASP A 102 -18.84 -18.92 -16.68
C ASP A 102 -18.04 -20.23 -16.77
N LEU A 103 -17.76 -20.89 -15.66
CA LEU A 103 -16.98 -22.13 -15.53
C LEU A 103 -15.50 -22.05 -15.97
N SER A 104 -15.02 -20.86 -16.32
CA SER A 104 -13.61 -20.68 -16.68
C SER A 104 -12.66 -20.77 -15.47
N HIS A 105 -13.17 -20.55 -14.28
CA HIS A 105 -12.50 -20.66 -13.01
C HIS A 105 -12.89 -21.98 -12.31
N ARG A 106 -11.97 -22.95 -12.27
CA ARG A 106 -12.24 -24.26 -11.66
C ARG A 106 -12.39 -24.14 -10.14
N PRO A 107 -13.51 -24.60 -9.54
CA PRO A 107 -13.68 -24.59 -8.09
C PRO A 107 -12.58 -25.34 -7.33
N SER A 108 -12.02 -26.41 -7.89
CA SER A 108 -10.93 -27.17 -7.27
C SER A 108 -9.70 -26.32 -6.94
N PHE A 109 -9.47 -25.21 -7.65
CA PHE A 109 -8.35 -24.30 -7.37
C PHE A 109 -8.55 -23.48 -6.10
N ILE A 110 -9.77 -23.39 -5.56
CA ILE A 110 -10.05 -22.77 -4.25
C ILE A 110 -9.22 -23.46 -3.16
N ALA A 111 -9.06 -24.78 -3.21
CA ALA A 111 -8.26 -25.52 -2.25
C ALA A 111 -6.77 -25.13 -2.28
N GLU A 112 -6.21 -24.90 -3.48
CA GLU A 112 -4.83 -24.44 -3.65
C GLU A 112 -4.66 -23.01 -3.11
N MET A 113 -5.60 -22.10 -3.43
CA MET A 113 -5.60 -20.75 -2.89
C MET A 113 -5.75 -20.72 -1.38
N TRP A 114 -6.66 -21.56 -0.82
CA TRP A 114 -6.85 -21.67 0.61
C TRP A 114 -5.59 -22.14 1.34
N LYS A 115 -4.91 -23.15 0.80
CA LYS A 115 -3.62 -23.64 1.32
C LYS A 115 -2.54 -22.53 1.31
N ALA A 116 -2.57 -21.64 0.33
CA ALA A 116 -1.59 -20.57 0.15
C ALA A 116 -2.00 -19.25 0.82
N ARG A 117 -3.19 -19.15 1.47
CA ARG A 117 -3.82 -17.90 1.91
C ARG A 117 -2.95 -17.01 2.79
N ASP A 118 -2.04 -17.60 3.55
CA ASP A 118 -1.17 -16.89 4.48
C ASP A 118 0.16 -16.43 3.84
N GLN A 119 0.40 -16.76 2.56
CA GLN A 119 1.62 -16.35 1.84
C GLN A 119 1.61 -14.88 1.45
N ALA A 120 0.43 -14.30 1.21
CA ALA A 120 0.25 -12.89 0.89
C ALA A 120 -1.19 -12.45 1.20
N HIS A 121 -1.39 -11.15 1.35
CA HIS A 121 -2.70 -10.57 1.62
C HIS A 121 -3.65 -10.65 0.41
N VAL A 122 -3.09 -10.76 -0.80
CA VAL A 122 -3.86 -11.03 -2.02
C VAL A 122 -3.19 -12.12 -2.83
N LEU A 123 -3.95 -13.12 -3.22
CA LEU A 123 -3.53 -14.17 -4.14
C LEU A 123 -4.25 -14.01 -5.47
N ILE A 124 -3.49 -14.07 -6.55
CA ILE A 124 -4.01 -14.01 -7.92
C ILE A 124 -3.85 -15.37 -8.57
N ALA A 125 -4.92 -15.96 -9.07
CA ALA A 125 -4.85 -17.11 -9.98
C ALA A 125 -4.33 -16.62 -11.34
N SER A 126 -3.02 -16.76 -11.57
CA SER A 126 -2.31 -16.15 -12.69
C SER A 126 -2.13 -17.11 -13.86
N ARG A 127 -2.51 -16.64 -15.05
CA ARG A 127 -2.35 -17.33 -16.33
C ARG A 127 -0.95 -17.18 -16.93
N TYR A 128 -0.16 -16.19 -16.43
CA TYR A 128 1.06 -15.73 -17.10
C TYR A 128 2.34 -15.96 -16.31
N VAL A 129 2.26 -16.51 -15.10
CA VAL A 129 3.44 -17.00 -14.36
C VAL A 129 3.88 -18.38 -14.86
N LYS A 130 5.07 -18.83 -14.51
CA LYS A 130 5.59 -20.15 -14.87
C LYS A 130 4.64 -21.23 -14.32
N GLY A 131 4.12 -22.10 -15.19
CA GLY A 131 3.12 -23.11 -14.85
C GLY A 131 1.66 -22.68 -15.11
N GLY A 132 1.39 -21.38 -15.25
CA GLY A 132 0.07 -20.87 -15.64
C GLY A 132 -0.22 -21.10 -17.13
N LYS A 133 -1.50 -21.21 -17.49
CA LYS A 133 -1.96 -21.42 -18.88
C LYS A 133 -3.28 -20.71 -19.13
N ALA A 134 -3.42 -20.11 -20.32
CA ALA A 134 -4.66 -19.49 -20.78
C ALA A 134 -5.21 -20.26 -21.99
N GLU A 135 -6.27 -21.04 -21.79
CA GLU A 135 -7.00 -21.70 -22.86
C GLU A 135 -8.05 -20.74 -23.44
N MET A 136 -7.63 -19.89 -24.34
CA MET A 136 -8.45 -18.93 -25.06
C MET A 136 -7.91 -18.72 -26.47
N SER A 137 -8.70 -18.06 -27.35
CA SER A 137 -8.24 -17.76 -28.70
C SER A 137 -6.93 -16.98 -28.71
N ALA A 138 -6.08 -17.21 -29.71
CA ALA A 138 -4.77 -16.56 -29.83
C ALA A 138 -4.88 -15.03 -29.79
N PHE A 139 -5.90 -14.47 -30.46
CA PHE A 139 -6.15 -13.02 -30.45
C PHE A 139 -6.49 -12.47 -29.07
N ARG A 140 -7.41 -13.11 -28.33
CA ARG A 140 -7.74 -12.69 -26.94
C ARG A 140 -6.54 -12.80 -26.01
N ARG A 141 -5.75 -13.86 -26.15
CA ARG A 141 -4.54 -14.07 -25.36
C ARG A 141 -3.50 -12.98 -25.64
N MET A 142 -3.29 -12.63 -26.89
CA MET A 142 -2.39 -11.55 -27.29
C MET A 142 -2.84 -10.21 -26.69
N LEU A 143 -4.12 -9.86 -26.83
CA LEU A 143 -4.67 -8.62 -26.33
C LEU A 143 -4.58 -8.52 -24.81
N SER A 144 -4.95 -9.59 -24.09
CA SER A 144 -4.81 -9.66 -22.62
C SER A 144 -3.35 -9.53 -22.19
N LYS A 145 -2.42 -10.16 -22.91
CA LYS A 145 -0.98 -10.05 -22.61
C LYS A 145 -0.46 -8.63 -22.83
N ILE A 146 -0.86 -7.97 -23.92
CA ILE A 146 -0.49 -6.56 -24.18
C ILE A 146 -1.00 -5.67 -23.06
N LEU A 147 -2.26 -5.81 -22.65
CA LEU A 147 -2.85 -5.04 -21.58
C LEU A 147 -2.05 -5.22 -20.27
N ASN A 148 -1.85 -6.46 -19.84
CA ASN A 148 -1.12 -6.77 -18.61
C ASN A 148 0.32 -6.23 -18.64
N VAL A 149 1.05 -6.43 -19.75
CA VAL A 149 2.44 -5.94 -19.89
C VAL A 149 2.49 -4.41 -19.87
N THR A 150 1.54 -3.74 -20.54
CA THR A 150 1.46 -2.27 -20.56
C THR A 150 1.22 -1.72 -19.16
N PHE A 151 0.19 -2.21 -18.47
CA PHE A 151 -0.09 -1.77 -17.11
C PHE A 151 1.07 -2.07 -16.14
N ALA A 152 1.61 -3.28 -16.17
CA ALA A 152 2.73 -3.66 -15.31
C ALA A 152 3.96 -2.76 -15.52
N ARG A 153 4.31 -2.46 -16.78
CA ARG A 153 5.46 -1.58 -17.09
C ARG A 153 5.22 -0.12 -16.73
N VAL A 154 4.08 0.45 -17.17
CA VAL A 154 3.77 1.87 -16.93
C VAL A 154 3.63 2.14 -15.42
N LEU A 155 3.03 1.20 -14.69
CA LEU A 155 2.81 1.33 -13.25
C LEU A 155 3.94 0.73 -12.39
N SER A 156 5.00 0.21 -13.02
CA SER A 156 6.14 -0.42 -12.33
C SER A 156 5.70 -1.48 -11.32
N LEU A 157 4.81 -2.39 -11.75
CA LEU A 157 4.30 -3.49 -10.93
C LEU A 157 5.06 -4.79 -11.25
N PRO A 158 5.42 -5.60 -10.25
CA PRO A 158 6.16 -6.84 -10.46
C PRO A 158 5.27 -8.04 -10.87
N TYR A 159 3.98 -7.81 -11.13
CA TYR A 159 2.99 -8.86 -11.39
C TYR A 159 2.72 -9.03 -12.88
N LYS A 160 2.31 -10.25 -13.28
CA LYS A 160 2.11 -10.63 -14.69
C LYS A 160 0.65 -10.69 -15.10
N ASP A 161 -0.27 -10.95 -14.16
CA ASP A 161 -1.71 -11.07 -14.44
C ASP A 161 -2.55 -10.10 -13.61
N LEU A 162 -2.65 -8.87 -14.08
CA LEU A 162 -3.44 -7.81 -13.44
C LEU A 162 -4.93 -7.92 -13.78
N SER A 163 -5.28 -8.65 -14.83
CA SER A 163 -6.65 -8.76 -15.36
C SER A 163 -7.38 -10.06 -14.97
N SER A 164 -6.77 -10.91 -14.13
CA SER A 164 -7.47 -12.07 -13.59
C SER A 164 -8.53 -11.66 -12.57
N GLY A 165 -9.78 -12.11 -12.73
CA GLY A 165 -10.86 -11.93 -11.76
C GLY A 165 -10.89 -13.01 -10.66
N PHE A 166 -10.09 -14.07 -10.80
CA PHE A 166 -10.01 -15.14 -9.81
C PHE A 166 -8.93 -14.79 -8.77
N ARG A 167 -9.37 -14.24 -7.66
CA ARG A 167 -8.50 -13.72 -6.60
C ARG A 167 -9.02 -14.06 -5.22
N MET A 168 -8.11 -14.27 -4.28
CA MET A 168 -8.41 -14.35 -2.85
C MET A 168 -7.79 -13.15 -2.14
N TYR A 169 -8.56 -12.50 -1.27
CA TYR A 169 -8.17 -11.32 -0.53
C TYR A 169 -8.30 -11.58 0.96
N HIS A 170 -7.39 -11.09 1.74
CA HIS A 170 -7.64 -10.84 3.15
C HIS A 170 -8.63 -9.67 3.28
N SER A 171 -9.72 -9.81 4.03
CA SER A 171 -10.81 -8.83 4.08
C SER A 171 -10.36 -7.41 4.44
N ASP A 172 -9.29 -7.27 5.25
CA ASP A 172 -8.76 -5.98 5.65
C ASP A 172 -8.20 -5.17 4.47
N THR A 173 -7.75 -5.83 3.40
CA THR A 173 -7.28 -5.15 2.18
C THR A 173 -8.40 -4.46 1.42
N LEU A 174 -9.65 -4.88 1.64
CA LEU A 174 -10.83 -4.38 0.92
C LEU A 174 -11.53 -3.24 1.65
N LYS A 175 -11.38 -3.14 2.99
CA LYS A 175 -12.11 -2.18 3.84
C LYS A 175 -11.82 -0.71 3.53
N ALA A 176 -10.60 -0.40 3.07
CA ALA A 176 -10.15 0.96 2.79
C ALA A 176 -10.22 1.32 1.30
N LEU A 177 -10.77 0.46 0.44
CA LEU A 177 -10.77 0.68 -1.00
C LEU A 177 -11.88 1.66 -1.42
N THR A 178 -11.45 2.78 -2.00
CA THR A 178 -12.33 3.71 -2.71
C THR A 178 -12.10 3.52 -4.22
N LEU A 179 -13.01 2.79 -4.89
CA LEU A 179 -12.90 2.47 -6.30
C LEU A 179 -13.70 3.44 -7.16
N GLN A 180 -13.14 3.84 -8.29
CA GLN A 180 -13.77 4.73 -9.27
C GLN A 180 -14.10 4.01 -10.59
N ALA A 181 -13.38 2.95 -10.93
CA ALA A 181 -13.66 2.11 -12.08
C ALA A 181 -14.96 1.33 -11.86
N ARG A 182 -15.78 1.21 -12.89
CA ARG A 182 -17.08 0.52 -12.83
C ARG A 182 -17.14 -0.70 -13.76
N ASP A 183 -16.27 -0.75 -14.74
CA ASP A 183 -16.17 -1.86 -15.69
C ASP A 183 -15.02 -2.82 -15.32
N PHE A 184 -14.51 -3.60 -16.26
CA PHE A 184 -13.44 -4.58 -16.01
C PHE A 184 -12.09 -3.98 -15.59
N ASP A 185 -11.85 -2.70 -15.87
CA ASP A 185 -10.68 -1.94 -15.41
C ASP A 185 -10.60 -1.77 -13.88
N VAL A 186 -11.66 -2.14 -13.17
CA VAL A 186 -11.67 -2.22 -11.69
C VAL A 186 -10.67 -3.25 -11.17
N LEU A 187 -10.38 -4.30 -11.92
CA LEU A 187 -9.43 -5.33 -11.50
C LEU A 187 -8.02 -4.78 -11.34
N GLU A 188 -7.59 -3.95 -12.29
CA GLU A 188 -6.31 -3.27 -12.24
C GLU A 188 -6.30 -2.20 -11.13
N GLU A 189 -7.40 -1.45 -10.97
CA GLU A 189 -7.51 -0.44 -9.91
C GLU A 189 -7.43 -1.06 -8.51
N ILE A 190 -8.14 -2.15 -8.24
CA ILE A 190 -8.09 -2.87 -6.96
C ILE A 190 -6.64 -3.26 -6.62
N LEU A 191 -5.97 -3.95 -7.54
CA LEU A 191 -4.60 -4.41 -7.30
C LEU A 191 -3.65 -3.26 -7.03
N LEU A 192 -3.76 -2.19 -7.81
CA LEU A 192 -2.85 -1.07 -7.64
C LEU A 192 -3.08 -0.35 -6.32
N ARG A 193 -4.33 -0.13 -5.92
CA ARG A 193 -4.62 0.50 -4.62
C ARG A 193 -4.15 -0.34 -3.45
N ILE A 194 -4.37 -1.65 -3.50
CA ILE A 194 -3.86 -2.59 -2.49
C ILE A 194 -2.32 -2.53 -2.44
N TYR A 195 -1.67 -2.53 -3.60
CA TYR A 195 -0.21 -2.44 -3.68
C TYR A 195 0.31 -1.08 -3.18
N ALA A 196 -0.37 0.02 -3.51
CA ALA A 196 -0.01 1.36 -3.02
C ALA A 196 -0.17 1.50 -1.49
N GLU A 197 -1.05 0.70 -0.87
CA GLU A 197 -1.19 0.60 0.58
C GLU A 197 -0.15 -0.34 1.25
N GLY A 198 0.79 -0.87 0.48
CA GLY A 198 1.88 -1.71 0.98
C GLY A 198 1.49 -3.16 1.29
N TRP A 199 0.29 -3.59 0.90
CA TRP A 199 -0.13 -4.97 1.08
C TRP A 199 0.61 -5.92 0.13
N SER A 200 0.95 -7.10 0.61
CA SER A 200 1.62 -8.13 -0.19
C SER A 200 0.65 -8.82 -1.14
N ILE A 201 1.12 -9.07 -2.37
CA ILE A 201 0.38 -9.77 -3.41
C ILE A 201 1.26 -10.91 -3.92
N ALA A 202 0.67 -12.07 -4.18
CA ALA A 202 1.35 -13.21 -4.80
C ALA A 202 0.52 -13.77 -5.96
N GLU A 203 1.22 -14.37 -6.93
CA GLU A 203 0.61 -15.01 -8.08
C GLU A 203 0.78 -16.53 -8.00
N LEU A 204 -0.33 -17.27 -8.05
CA LEU A 204 -0.33 -18.73 -8.11
C LEU A 204 -0.56 -19.17 -9.56
N PRO A 205 0.18 -20.16 -10.09
CA PRO A 205 0.00 -20.62 -11.45
C PRO A 205 -1.37 -21.28 -11.63
N PHE A 206 -2.18 -20.72 -12.54
CA PHE A 206 -3.54 -21.16 -12.79
C PHE A 206 -3.76 -21.54 -14.25
N ARG A 207 -4.52 -22.60 -14.50
CA ARG A 207 -4.96 -22.98 -15.84
C ARG A 207 -6.38 -22.49 -16.08
N TYR A 208 -6.49 -21.36 -16.77
CA TYR A 208 -7.76 -20.78 -17.22
C TYR A 208 -8.32 -21.62 -18.36
N MET A 209 -9.60 -22.02 -18.26
CA MET A 209 -10.30 -22.79 -19.28
C MET A 209 -11.12 -21.89 -20.20
N SER A 210 -11.44 -22.41 -21.40
CA SER A 210 -12.45 -21.77 -22.25
C SER A 210 -13.82 -21.83 -21.57
N ARG A 211 -14.64 -20.78 -21.75
CA ARG A 211 -16.01 -20.71 -21.23
C ARG A 211 -16.83 -21.91 -21.68
N GLY A 212 -17.71 -22.39 -20.82
CA GLY A 212 -18.64 -23.46 -21.13
C GLY A 212 -19.70 -23.03 -22.15
N SER A 213 -20.47 -21.98 -21.84
CA SER A 213 -21.51 -21.37 -22.68
C SER A 213 -21.57 -19.86 -22.43
N GLY A 214 -22.26 -19.08 -23.28
CA GLY A 214 -22.53 -17.66 -23.12
C GLY A 214 -21.75 -16.71 -24.04
N HIS A 215 -22.27 -15.48 -24.18
CA HIS A 215 -21.72 -14.43 -25.04
C HIS A 215 -20.87 -13.46 -24.23
N SER A 216 -19.72 -13.04 -24.78
CA SER A 216 -18.88 -12.00 -24.17
C SER A 216 -19.54 -10.63 -24.33
N HIS A 217 -19.93 -10.00 -23.21
CA HIS A 217 -20.47 -8.64 -23.19
C HIS A 217 -19.40 -7.55 -23.38
N ALA A 218 -18.15 -7.92 -23.63
CA ALA A 218 -17.02 -7.00 -23.78
C ALA A 218 -17.06 -6.24 -25.12
N LYS A 219 -17.41 -4.95 -25.07
CA LYS A 219 -17.35 -4.01 -26.18
C LYS A 219 -15.96 -3.33 -26.18
N LEU A 220 -14.99 -3.89 -26.93
CA LEU A 220 -13.56 -3.51 -26.93
C LEU A 220 -13.27 -2.00 -27.02
N LEU A 221 -13.97 -1.26 -27.88
CA LEU A 221 -13.73 0.19 -28.07
C LEU A 221 -14.23 1.03 -26.88
N LYS A 222 -15.34 0.63 -26.24
CA LYS A 222 -15.88 1.33 -25.07
C LYS A 222 -14.94 1.14 -23.87
N PHE A 223 -14.37 -0.05 -23.73
CA PHE A 223 -13.42 -0.36 -22.66
C PHE A 223 -12.07 0.34 -22.82
N GLY A 224 -11.59 0.57 -24.03
CA GLY A 224 -10.30 1.23 -24.27
C GLY A 224 -10.18 2.61 -23.61
N ARG A 225 -11.24 3.41 -23.62
CA ARG A 225 -11.29 4.71 -22.93
C ARG A 225 -11.28 4.57 -21.39
N ALA A 226 -12.01 3.60 -20.86
CA ALA A 226 -12.05 3.32 -19.41
C ALA A 226 -10.66 2.89 -18.92
N TYR A 227 -10.04 1.92 -19.60
CA TYR A 227 -8.68 1.47 -19.30
C TYR A 227 -7.65 2.60 -19.37
N LEU A 228 -7.71 3.49 -20.35
CA LEU A 228 -6.79 4.61 -20.47
C LEU A 228 -6.97 5.60 -19.28
N ARG A 229 -8.21 5.94 -18.92
CA ARG A 229 -8.49 6.81 -17.77
C ARG A 229 -7.96 6.17 -16.48
N THR A 230 -8.22 4.89 -16.28
CA THR A 230 -7.73 4.15 -15.12
C THR A 230 -6.22 4.06 -15.11
N LEU A 231 -5.57 3.83 -16.25
CA LEU A 231 -4.11 3.82 -16.36
C LEU A 231 -3.51 5.18 -15.94
N VAL A 232 -4.06 6.31 -16.45
CA VAL A 232 -3.57 7.66 -16.10
C VAL A 232 -3.79 7.95 -14.62
N ARG A 233 -4.98 7.64 -14.07
CA ARG A 233 -5.29 7.85 -12.66
C ARG A 233 -4.36 7.02 -11.76
N MET A 234 -4.14 5.76 -12.11
CA MET A 234 -3.27 4.86 -11.38
C MET A 234 -1.79 5.23 -11.53
N TRP A 235 -1.39 5.78 -12.67
CA TRP A 235 -0.06 6.33 -12.87
C TRP A 235 0.19 7.54 -11.95
N ARG A 236 -0.79 8.43 -11.78
CA ARG A 236 -0.70 9.55 -10.82
C ARG A 236 -0.53 9.02 -9.39
N LEU A 237 -1.36 8.07 -8.95
CA LEU A 237 -1.24 7.45 -7.64
C LEU A 237 0.13 6.78 -7.43
N ARG A 238 0.64 6.08 -8.44
CA ARG A 238 1.96 5.42 -8.35
C ARG A 238 3.13 6.42 -8.24
N ASN A 239 2.98 7.60 -8.79
CA ASN A 239 4.02 8.63 -8.78
C ASN A 239 3.76 9.71 -7.71
N SER A 240 2.78 9.54 -6.86
CA SER A 240 2.60 10.33 -5.65
C SER A 240 3.37 9.72 -4.48
N VAL A 241 3.64 10.54 -3.47
CA VAL A 241 4.25 10.14 -2.18
C VAL A 241 3.37 9.17 -1.39
N ASP A 242 2.08 9.10 -1.74
CA ASP A 242 1.11 8.20 -1.15
C ASP A 242 1.36 6.72 -1.47
N ALA A 243 2.10 6.41 -2.55
CA ALA A 243 2.44 5.02 -2.84
C ALA A 243 3.43 4.48 -1.81
N ALA A 244 3.12 3.32 -1.23
CA ALA A 244 3.91 2.70 -0.16
C ALA A 244 5.39 2.50 -0.51
N ASP A 245 5.70 2.21 -1.78
CA ASP A 245 7.06 1.94 -2.27
C ASP A 245 7.72 3.14 -2.97
N TYR A 246 7.15 4.34 -2.86
CA TYR A 246 7.60 5.52 -3.62
C TYR A 246 9.10 5.78 -3.47
N ASP A 247 9.60 5.93 -2.23
CA ASP A 247 10.98 6.29 -1.96
C ASP A 247 11.94 5.17 -2.38
N TYR A 248 11.57 3.91 -2.10
CA TYR A 248 12.35 2.73 -2.50
C TYR A 248 12.50 2.63 -4.02
N ARG A 249 11.42 2.89 -4.76
CA ARG A 249 11.41 2.88 -6.22
C ARG A 249 12.16 4.06 -6.80
N ALA A 250 12.05 5.24 -6.18
CA ALA A 250 12.71 6.46 -6.61
C ALA A 250 14.25 6.32 -6.61
N PHE A 251 14.80 5.51 -5.70
CA PHE A 251 16.25 5.18 -5.66
C PHE A 251 16.77 4.53 -6.94
N ASN A 252 15.93 3.75 -7.65
CA ASN A 252 16.24 3.10 -8.93
C ASN A 252 15.42 3.67 -10.09
N SER A 253 14.94 4.90 -9.97
CA SER A 253 14.12 5.55 -10.99
C SER A 253 14.78 5.56 -12.38
N PRO A 254 14.03 5.35 -13.47
CA PRO A 254 14.51 5.59 -14.82
C PRO A 254 14.83 7.09 -15.08
N ILE A 255 14.20 8.00 -14.33
CA ILE A 255 14.48 9.43 -14.38
C ILE A 255 15.81 9.68 -13.68
N TRP A 256 16.85 10.04 -14.45
CA TRP A 256 18.22 10.18 -13.95
C TRP A 256 18.35 11.19 -12.80
N LEU A 257 17.60 12.31 -12.86
CA LEU A 257 17.65 13.35 -11.84
C LEU A 257 17.08 12.83 -10.50
N GLN A 258 15.92 12.17 -10.53
CA GLN A 258 15.32 11.56 -9.33
C GLN A 258 16.23 10.49 -8.73
N ARG A 259 16.80 9.64 -9.59
CA ARG A 259 17.76 8.60 -9.17
C ARG A 259 19.03 9.19 -8.55
N TYR A 260 19.60 10.24 -9.18
CA TYR A 260 20.76 10.95 -8.64
C TYR A 260 20.45 11.52 -7.27
N TRP A 261 19.30 12.19 -7.11
CA TRP A 261 18.90 12.81 -5.86
C TRP A 261 18.79 11.82 -4.72
N GLN A 262 18.06 10.73 -4.94
CA GLN A 262 17.86 9.70 -3.92
C GLN A 262 19.16 8.99 -3.56
N ARG A 263 20.03 8.70 -4.53
CA ARG A 263 21.32 8.06 -4.27
C ARG A 263 22.29 8.97 -3.55
N LYS A 264 22.32 10.24 -3.90
CA LYS A 264 23.24 11.19 -3.26
C LYS A 264 22.82 11.48 -1.81
N ARG A 265 21.52 11.62 -1.55
CA ARG A 265 20.99 11.69 -0.18
C ARG A 265 21.38 10.47 0.64
N HIS A 266 21.14 9.30 0.12
CA HIS A 266 21.49 8.03 0.74
C HIS A 266 22.99 7.94 1.07
N GLU A 267 23.87 8.28 0.11
CA GLU A 267 25.32 8.30 0.29
C GLU A 267 25.74 9.22 1.45
N ILE A 268 25.24 10.45 1.48
CA ILE A 268 25.56 11.43 2.53
C ILE A 268 25.08 10.96 3.90
N ILE A 269 23.86 10.41 3.99
CA ILE A 269 23.32 9.94 5.26
C ILE A 269 24.11 8.74 5.78
N LEU A 270 24.45 7.77 4.94
CA LEU A 270 25.29 6.63 5.36
C LEU A 270 26.69 7.08 5.77
N GLU A 271 27.30 8.01 5.05
CA GLU A 271 28.60 8.59 5.42
C GLU A 271 28.54 9.26 6.81
N PHE A 272 27.47 10.04 7.06
CA PHE A 272 27.31 10.74 8.34
C PHE A 272 26.97 9.79 9.49
N THR A 273 26.25 8.71 9.21
CA THR A 273 25.92 7.66 10.20
C THR A 273 27.16 6.87 10.61
N GLY A 274 28.08 6.61 9.65
CA GLY A 274 29.28 5.82 9.91
C GLY A 274 28.95 4.38 10.34
N ASN A 275 29.76 3.83 11.24
CA ASN A 275 29.64 2.44 11.73
C ASN A 275 28.80 2.30 13.01
N SER A 276 27.88 3.24 13.29
CA SER A 276 27.06 3.19 14.49
C SER A 276 26.07 2.04 14.44
N SER A 277 25.92 1.31 15.55
CA SER A 277 25.02 0.17 15.69
C SER A 277 23.65 0.53 16.30
N SER A 278 23.53 1.70 16.92
CA SER A 278 22.32 2.18 17.56
C SER A 278 21.79 3.43 16.85
N VAL A 279 20.98 3.20 15.81
CA VAL A 279 20.48 4.25 14.91
C VAL A 279 18.97 4.29 14.95
N LEU A 280 18.39 5.49 15.05
CA LEU A 280 16.96 5.76 14.86
C LEU A 280 16.76 6.58 13.59
N ASP A 281 15.92 6.10 12.68
CA ASP A 281 15.49 6.81 11.47
C ASP A 281 14.04 7.27 11.63
N ILE A 282 13.85 8.56 11.87
CA ILE A 282 12.54 9.19 12.13
C ILE A 282 11.95 9.63 10.81
N GLY A 283 10.74 9.16 10.49
CA GLY A 283 10.11 9.36 9.19
C GLY A 283 10.84 8.58 8.10
N CYS A 284 11.17 7.32 8.39
CA CYS A 284 11.97 6.47 7.49
C CYS A 284 11.33 6.25 6.11
N GLY A 285 10.04 6.56 5.95
CA GLY A 285 9.30 6.36 4.71
C GLY A 285 9.37 4.92 4.23
N SER A 286 9.57 4.76 2.92
CA SER A 286 9.95 3.49 2.29
C SER A 286 11.41 3.56 1.78
N SER A 287 12.26 4.27 2.49
CA SER A 287 13.60 4.64 2.05
C SER A 287 14.56 3.44 1.92
N ARG A 288 15.50 3.54 1.00
CA ARG A 288 16.62 2.61 0.90
C ARG A 288 17.58 2.76 2.09
N ILE A 289 17.61 3.91 2.74
CA ILE A 289 18.47 4.19 3.90
C ILE A 289 18.22 3.17 5.00
N ILE A 290 16.95 3.03 5.43
CA ILE A 290 16.61 2.10 6.52
C ILE A 290 16.84 0.63 6.15
N VAL A 291 16.70 0.27 4.86
CA VAL A 291 16.95 -1.11 4.39
C VAL A 291 18.45 -1.46 4.46
N ASP A 292 19.32 -0.50 4.20
CA ASP A 292 20.78 -0.71 4.22
C ASP A 292 21.37 -0.56 5.64
N LEU A 293 20.69 0.13 6.55
CA LEU A 293 21.03 0.23 7.98
C LEU A 293 20.34 -0.90 8.77
N LYS A 294 20.81 -2.13 8.64
CA LYS A 294 20.14 -3.36 9.15
C LYS A 294 19.77 -3.32 10.63
N ASP A 295 20.59 -2.65 11.46
CA ASP A 295 20.37 -2.58 12.89
C ASP A 295 19.58 -1.35 13.34
N ALA A 296 19.30 -0.41 12.44
CA ALA A 296 18.55 0.80 12.76
C ALA A 296 17.09 0.49 13.09
N VAL A 297 16.51 1.32 13.92
CA VAL A 297 15.05 1.35 14.15
C VAL A 297 14.43 2.36 13.20
N GLY A 298 13.54 1.92 12.33
CA GLY A 298 12.77 2.78 11.44
C GLY A 298 11.44 3.15 12.07
N MET A 299 11.11 4.42 12.06
CA MET A 299 9.84 4.92 12.58
C MET A 299 9.14 5.78 11.55
N ASP A 300 7.84 5.57 11.37
CA ASP A 300 7.01 6.38 10.48
C ASP A 300 5.57 6.49 11.01
N ILE A 301 4.84 7.51 10.59
CA ILE A 301 3.41 7.69 10.90
C ILE A 301 2.51 7.01 9.86
N LEU A 302 3.04 6.66 8.69
CA LEU A 302 2.30 6.06 7.59
C LEU A 302 2.44 4.52 7.60
N MET A 303 1.43 3.83 8.10
CA MET A 303 1.40 2.37 8.17
C MET A 303 1.68 1.71 6.81
N ARG A 304 1.25 2.30 5.70
CA ARG A 304 1.50 1.77 4.34
C ARG A 304 2.99 1.65 4.01
N LYS A 305 3.81 2.62 4.43
CA LYS A 305 5.26 2.60 4.25
C LYS A 305 5.91 1.46 5.04
N LEU A 306 5.49 1.30 6.29
CA LEU A 306 5.97 0.25 7.19
C LEU A 306 5.58 -1.15 6.71
N ARG A 307 4.35 -1.34 6.20
CA ARG A 307 3.92 -2.62 5.58
C ARG A 307 4.84 -3.00 4.40
N PHE A 308 5.14 -2.05 3.54
CA PHE A 308 6.04 -2.29 2.41
C PHE A 308 7.46 -2.65 2.86
N LEU A 309 7.95 -2.02 3.94
CA LEU A 309 9.29 -2.28 4.48
C LEU A 309 9.38 -3.60 5.24
N LYS A 310 8.31 -4.06 5.88
CA LYS A 310 8.31 -5.22 6.79
C LYS A 310 9.03 -6.47 6.25
N PRO A 311 8.89 -6.85 4.96
CA PRO A 311 9.65 -7.96 4.39
C PRO A 311 11.15 -7.69 4.16
N LYS A 312 11.61 -6.45 4.36
CA LYS A 312 12.98 -5.99 4.08
C LYS A 312 13.72 -5.51 5.31
N HIS A 313 12.96 -5.18 6.37
CA HIS A 313 13.51 -4.65 7.62
C HIS A 313 12.57 -4.99 8.79
N ASP A 314 13.14 -5.49 9.90
CA ASP A 314 12.34 -6.04 10.99
C ASP A 314 12.01 -5.02 12.10
N LYS A 315 12.91 -4.05 12.32
CA LYS A 315 12.83 -3.08 13.42
C LYS A 315 12.06 -1.84 12.98
N LEU A 316 10.73 -1.98 12.84
CA LEU A 316 9.84 -0.91 12.37
C LEU A 316 8.79 -0.57 13.42
N LEU A 317 8.49 0.72 13.59
CA LEU A 317 7.55 1.24 14.58
C LEU A 317 6.63 2.30 13.98
N LEU A 318 5.33 2.18 14.22
CA LEU A 318 4.34 3.22 13.92
C LEU A 318 4.28 4.18 15.10
N ALA A 319 4.81 5.40 14.93
CA ALA A 319 4.78 6.42 15.98
C ALA A 319 4.94 7.84 15.42
N SER A 320 4.60 8.83 16.24
CA SER A 320 4.72 10.25 15.92
C SER A 320 6.06 10.82 16.36
N THR A 321 6.58 11.80 15.62
CA THR A 321 7.80 12.55 15.95
C THR A 321 7.66 13.46 17.17
N PHE A 322 6.43 13.80 17.56
CA PHE A 322 6.14 14.65 18.70
C PHE A 322 6.30 13.97 20.06
N ALA A 323 6.30 12.63 20.08
CA ALA A 323 6.48 11.84 21.30
C ALA A 323 7.15 10.51 20.93
N LEU A 324 8.46 10.46 21.03
CA LEU A 324 9.24 9.28 20.68
C LEU A 324 9.11 8.20 21.78
N PRO A 325 8.64 6.98 21.46
CA PRO A 325 8.40 5.94 22.46
C PRO A 325 9.70 5.20 22.86
N PHE A 326 10.75 5.94 23.08
CA PHE A 326 12.05 5.45 23.50
C PHE A 326 12.51 6.10 24.80
N ARG A 327 13.35 5.40 25.54
CA ARG A 327 14.00 5.95 26.73
C ARG A 327 15.01 7.03 26.34
N ASP A 328 15.32 7.88 27.27
CA ASP A 328 16.39 8.87 27.14
C ASP A 328 17.70 8.16 26.78
N GLU A 329 18.52 8.83 25.98
CA GLU A 329 19.90 8.39 25.65
C GLU A 329 19.99 6.96 25.10
N SER A 330 19.01 6.58 24.23
CA SER A 330 18.93 5.23 23.66
C SER A 330 19.76 5.05 22.40
N PHE A 331 20.04 6.13 21.65
CA PHE A 331 20.64 6.04 20.33
C PHE A 331 21.95 6.80 20.21
N ASP A 332 22.87 6.27 19.40
CA ASP A 332 24.13 6.93 19.04
C ASP A 332 23.94 7.88 17.85
N VAL A 333 22.99 7.57 16.96
CA VAL A 333 22.63 8.38 15.80
C VAL A 333 21.11 8.49 15.70
N VAL A 334 20.62 9.72 15.47
CA VAL A 334 19.25 10.01 15.09
C VAL A 334 19.25 10.64 13.70
N ILE A 335 18.49 10.07 12.79
CA ILE A 335 18.27 10.57 11.43
C ILE A 335 16.86 11.14 11.38
N ASN A 336 16.72 12.34 10.83
CA ASN A 336 15.45 12.95 10.45
C ASN A 336 15.66 13.64 9.09
N SER A 337 15.27 12.97 8.03
CA SER A 337 15.52 13.42 6.66
C SER A 337 14.23 13.52 5.87
N GLN A 338 13.90 14.71 5.38
CA GLN A 338 12.68 15.02 4.63
C GLN A 338 11.41 14.80 5.47
N VAL A 339 11.41 15.28 6.71
CA VAL A 339 10.28 15.18 7.65
C VAL A 339 9.96 16.52 8.27
N ILE A 340 10.99 17.26 8.73
CA ILE A 340 10.80 18.49 9.51
C ILE A 340 10.07 19.60 8.72
N GLU A 341 10.16 19.58 7.39
CA GLU A 341 9.43 20.49 6.51
C GLU A 341 7.93 20.22 6.40
N HIS A 342 7.51 18.97 6.70
CA HIS A 342 6.09 18.55 6.64
C HIS A 342 5.30 18.82 7.91
N ILE A 343 5.94 19.35 8.92
CA ILE A 343 5.36 19.59 10.24
C ILE A 343 5.53 21.06 10.62
N PRO A 344 4.60 21.64 11.40
CA PRO A 344 4.78 22.98 11.96
C PRO A 344 6.06 23.07 12.79
N GLU A 345 6.70 24.24 12.79
CA GLU A 345 7.87 24.46 13.65
C GLU A 345 7.44 24.32 15.11
N ASP A 346 7.93 23.24 15.77
CA ASP A 346 7.63 22.92 17.15
C ASP A 346 8.92 22.53 17.88
N PRO A 347 9.31 23.26 18.94
CA PRO A 347 10.48 22.91 19.75
C PRO A 347 10.44 21.50 20.35
N ALA A 348 9.25 20.92 20.55
CA ALA A 348 9.08 19.59 21.10
C ALA A 348 9.78 18.51 20.23
N ILE A 349 9.79 18.68 18.91
CA ILE A 349 10.41 17.72 17.97
C ILE A 349 11.92 17.67 18.18
N MET A 350 12.57 18.83 18.25
CA MET A 350 14.00 18.91 18.49
C MET A 350 14.37 18.42 19.91
N SER A 351 13.48 18.67 20.87
CA SER A 351 13.61 18.20 22.26
C SER A 351 13.57 16.68 22.35
N GLU A 352 12.64 16.04 21.65
CA GLU A 352 12.53 14.59 21.64
C GLU A 352 13.75 13.93 20.96
N MET A 353 14.22 14.48 19.83
CA MET A 353 15.46 14.00 19.19
C MET A 353 16.67 14.18 20.12
N TRP A 354 16.73 15.30 20.85
CA TRP A 354 17.78 15.52 21.86
C TRP A 354 17.69 14.52 23.00
N ARG A 355 16.48 14.26 23.52
CA ARG A 355 16.25 13.37 24.66
C ARG A 355 16.72 11.95 24.39
N VAL A 356 16.34 11.41 23.21
CA VAL A 356 16.66 10.02 22.87
C VAL A 356 18.10 9.82 22.41
N LEU A 357 18.82 10.88 22.04
CA LEU A 357 20.21 10.83 21.62
C LEU A 357 21.17 10.82 22.83
N ARG A 358 22.13 9.92 22.83
CA ARG A 358 23.18 9.84 23.85
C ARG A 358 24.07 11.09 23.86
N PRO A 359 24.66 11.48 24.99
CA PRO A 359 25.75 12.46 25.02
C PRO A 359 26.87 12.02 24.05
N GLY A 360 27.37 12.95 23.25
CA GLY A 360 28.32 12.65 22.15
C GLY A 360 27.71 12.08 20.90
N GLY A 361 26.41 11.74 20.89
CA GLY A 361 25.70 11.17 19.75
C GLY A 361 25.48 12.18 18.61
N THR A 362 25.16 11.68 17.45
CA THR A 362 25.05 12.44 16.19
C THR A 362 23.58 12.61 15.76
N LEU A 363 23.16 13.84 15.51
CA LEU A 363 21.93 14.16 14.78
C LEU A 363 22.25 14.38 13.29
N ILE A 364 21.50 13.75 12.41
CA ILE A 364 21.52 13.96 10.96
C ILE A 364 20.16 14.55 10.58
N LEU A 365 20.14 15.80 10.12
CA LEU A 365 18.92 16.55 9.84
C LEU A 365 18.93 17.01 8.39
N GLY A 366 18.01 16.50 7.55
CA GLY A 366 17.96 16.78 6.11
C GLY A 366 16.63 17.40 5.71
N THR A 367 16.66 18.51 4.94
CA THR A 367 15.48 19.21 4.44
C THR A 367 15.84 20.05 3.22
N PRO A 368 14.87 20.44 2.36
CA PRO A 368 15.10 21.44 1.31
C PRO A 368 15.59 22.76 1.84
N ASP A 369 16.45 23.43 1.06
CA ASP A 369 16.94 24.79 1.36
C ASP A 369 16.14 25.84 0.58
N TYR A 370 15.14 26.44 1.21
CA TYR A 370 14.31 27.50 0.63
C TYR A 370 15.05 28.83 0.41
N GLY A 371 16.27 28.98 0.95
CA GLY A 371 17.18 30.06 0.61
C GLY A 371 17.82 29.90 -0.78
N ARG A 372 17.62 28.78 -1.47
CA ARG A 372 18.18 28.50 -2.78
C ARG A 372 17.13 28.57 -3.88
N TRP A 373 17.33 29.46 -4.86
CA TRP A 373 16.45 29.59 -6.03
C TRP A 373 16.28 28.27 -6.79
N SER A 374 17.32 27.43 -6.79
CA SER A 374 17.32 26.11 -7.45
C SER A 374 16.27 25.16 -6.86
N TRP A 375 16.03 25.20 -5.53
CA TRP A 375 14.95 24.45 -4.93
C TRP A 375 13.57 24.99 -5.34
N VAL A 376 13.37 26.29 -5.23
CA VAL A 376 12.10 26.94 -5.58
C VAL A 376 11.72 26.67 -7.05
N ALA A 377 12.70 26.72 -7.96
CA ALA A 377 12.49 26.38 -9.37
C ALA A 377 12.14 24.92 -9.58
N LEU A 378 12.80 24.01 -8.84
CA LEU A 378 12.56 22.58 -8.91
C LEU A 378 11.14 22.23 -8.39
N GLU A 379 10.76 22.77 -7.25
CA GLU A 379 9.44 22.59 -6.64
C GLU A 379 8.32 23.09 -7.55
N TRP A 380 8.48 24.28 -8.14
CA TRP A 380 7.54 24.82 -9.10
C TRP A 380 7.38 23.94 -10.35
N MET A 381 8.49 23.41 -10.87
CA MET A 381 8.48 22.49 -12.02
C MET A 381 7.76 21.17 -11.68
N TYR A 382 8.06 20.60 -10.50
CA TYR A 382 7.40 19.38 -10.02
C TYR A 382 5.90 19.58 -9.81
N GLY A 383 5.47 20.69 -9.23
CA GLY A 383 4.06 21.02 -9.02
C GLY A 383 3.25 21.12 -10.32
N LYS A 384 3.89 21.48 -11.44
CA LYS A 384 3.23 21.50 -12.76
C LYS A 384 3.15 20.14 -13.46
N VAL A 385 4.09 19.26 -13.21
CA VAL A 385 4.19 17.96 -13.90
C VAL A 385 3.46 16.85 -13.14
N LEU A 386 3.46 16.93 -11.82
CA LEU A 386 2.86 15.94 -10.93
C LEU A 386 1.85 16.63 -10.00
N GLU A 387 0.59 16.68 -10.41
CA GLU A 387 -0.52 17.04 -9.51
C GLU A 387 -0.54 16.03 -8.33
N GLY A 388 -0.28 16.49 -7.10
CA GLY A 388 -0.12 15.64 -5.90
C GLY A 388 1.34 15.31 -5.55
N GLY A 389 2.32 16.00 -6.17
CA GLY A 389 3.71 16.00 -5.72
C GLY A 389 3.93 16.96 -4.53
N TYR A 390 5.12 16.93 -3.95
CA TYR A 390 5.54 17.63 -2.72
C TYR A 390 5.23 19.13 -2.61
N ALA A 391 4.85 19.81 -3.71
CA ALA A 391 4.73 21.28 -3.79
C ALA A 391 3.69 21.93 -2.84
N HIS A 392 2.83 21.14 -2.18
CA HIS A 392 1.84 21.63 -1.22
C HIS A 392 1.93 20.93 0.15
N GLU A 393 2.93 20.07 0.35
CA GLU A 393 3.09 19.30 1.58
C GLU A 393 4.10 19.93 2.55
N HIS A 394 4.92 20.88 2.08
CA HIS A 394 5.88 21.57 2.93
C HIS A 394 5.20 22.72 3.68
N ILE A 395 5.06 22.53 4.99
CA ILE A 395 4.43 23.51 5.91
C ILE A 395 5.47 24.51 6.39
N THR A 396 6.70 24.03 6.68
CA THR A 396 7.79 24.85 7.21
C THR A 396 8.92 24.95 6.18
N HIS A 397 9.31 26.18 5.87
CA HIS A 397 10.31 26.50 4.88
C HIS A 397 11.65 26.86 5.53
N TYR A 398 12.53 25.91 5.65
CA TYR A 398 13.85 26.12 6.24
C TYR A 398 14.85 26.67 5.22
N THR A 399 15.68 27.61 5.69
CA THR A 399 16.92 28.02 5.02
C THR A 399 18.11 27.43 5.79
N ARG A 400 19.29 27.41 5.17
CA ARG A 400 20.52 27.00 5.87
C ARG A 400 20.75 27.77 7.17
N GLU A 401 20.42 29.08 7.15
CA GLU A 401 20.57 29.94 8.32
C GLU A 401 19.56 29.63 9.42
N SER A 402 18.26 29.54 9.07
CA SER A 402 17.18 29.30 10.04
C SER A 402 17.33 27.93 10.67
N LEU A 403 17.61 26.87 9.88
CA LEU A 403 17.84 25.52 10.40
C LEU A 403 19.11 25.46 11.25
N GLY A 404 20.18 26.16 10.85
CA GLY A 404 21.39 26.28 11.65
C GLY A 404 21.13 26.92 13.01
N LYS A 405 20.34 28.00 13.08
CA LYS A 405 19.92 28.64 14.34
C LYS A 405 19.09 27.71 15.23
N LEU A 406 18.19 26.94 14.65
CA LEU A 406 17.38 25.95 15.37
C LEU A 406 18.25 24.84 15.99
N ILE A 407 19.22 24.33 15.25
CA ILE A 407 20.20 23.34 15.72
C ILE A 407 21.02 23.91 16.89
N ASP A 408 21.55 25.13 16.77
CA ASP A 408 22.33 25.79 17.80
C ASP A 408 21.49 26.11 19.06
N ALA A 409 20.26 26.62 18.87
CA ALA A 409 19.33 26.93 19.97
C ALA A 409 18.93 25.70 20.77
N THR A 410 18.90 24.52 20.14
CA THR A 410 18.64 23.25 20.84
C THR A 410 19.87 22.77 21.64
N GLY A 411 21.06 23.37 21.43
CA GLY A 411 22.30 23.02 22.11
C GLY A 411 23.20 22.06 21.35
N TYR A 412 22.84 21.66 20.15
CA TYR A 412 23.72 20.84 19.30
C TYR A 412 24.89 21.63 18.77
N GLN A 413 26.03 20.97 18.61
CA GLN A 413 27.19 21.47 17.91
C GLN A 413 27.14 21.06 16.45
N ARG A 414 27.06 22.01 15.52
CA ARG A 414 27.14 21.73 14.08
C ARG A 414 28.54 21.25 13.71
N LEU A 415 28.64 20.12 12.99
CA LEU A 415 29.90 19.52 12.55
C LEU A 415 30.10 19.71 11.04
N ASP A 416 29.07 19.45 10.24
CA ASP A 416 29.14 19.49 8.77
C ASP A 416 27.77 19.80 8.17
N CYS A 417 27.76 20.26 6.91
CA CYS A 417 26.55 20.45 6.13
C CYS A 417 26.83 20.17 4.65
N LYS A 418 26.27 19.10 4.12
CA LYS A 418 26.38 18.69 2.71
C LYS A 418 25.12 18.95 1.94
N TYR A 419 25.25 19.11 0.62
CA TYR A 419 24.13 19.38 -0.27
C TYR A 419 23.90 18.27 -1.29
N VAL A 420 22.63 18.00 -1.55
CA VAL A 420 22.19 17.26 -2.74
C VAL A 420 21.76 18.27 -3.79
N GLY A 421 22.44 18.31 -4.94
CA GLY A 421 22.08 19.16 -6.07
C GLY A 421 21.96 20.68 -5.76
N TYR A 422 22.71 21.18 -4.80
CA TYR A 422 22.63 22.58 -4.30
C TYR A 422 21.28 23.03 -3.73
N SER A 423 20.32 22.13 -3.59
CA SER A 423 18.94 22.47 -3.25
C SER A 423 18.42 21.84 -1.96
N GLU A 424 18.96 20.70 -1.60
CA GLU A 424 18.64 19.99 -0.34
C GLU A 424 19.88 19.97 0.55
N MET A 425 19.73 20.41 1.79
CA MET A 425 20.78 20.45 2.79
C MET A 425 20.65 19.32 3.79
N ILE A 426 21.78 18.72 4.18
CA ILE A 426 21.86 17.68 5.22
C ILE A 426 22.92 18.11 6.22
N PHE A 427 22.47 18.45 7.43
CA PHE A 427 23.33 18.79 8.54
C PHE A 427 23.76 17.56 9.31
N LYS A 428 25.03 17.54 9.74
CA LYS A 428 25.55 16.67 10.78
C LYS A 428 25.81 17.51 12.01
N ALA A 429 25.19 17.18 13.14
CA ALA A 429 25.37 17.87 14.41
C ALA A 429 25.60 16.87 15.55
N ARG A 430 26.21 17.30 16.62
CA ARG A 430 26.56 16.44 17.77
C ARG A 430 25.91 16.97 19.05
N LYS A 431 25.37 16.10 19.86
CA LYS A 431 25.01 16.39 21.27
C LYS A 431 26.31 16.43 22.08
N PRO A 432 26.64 17.53 22.76
CA PRO A 432 27.85 17.62 23.57
C PRO A 432 27.91 16.53 24.66
N VAL A 433 29.12 16.04 24.95
CA VAL A 433 29.31 14.99 25.99
C VAL A 433 28.95 15.47 27.38
N ASN A 434 29.22 16.75 27.70
CA ASN A 434 28.96 17.37 29.00
C ASN A 434 27.62 18.11 29.03
N ALA A 435 26.68 17.77 28.17
CA ALA A 435 25.35 18.37 28.17
C ALA A 435 24.57 17.89 29.41
N THR A 436 24.56 18.71 30.43
CA THR A 436 23.62 18.54 31.58
C THR A 436 22.19 18.60 31.05
N ALA A 437 21.33 17.70 31.53
CA ALA A 437 19.94 17.58 31.14
C ALA A 437 19.26 18.95 31.19
N GLY A 438 18.83 19.43 30.02
CA GLY A 438 18.10 20.68 29.84
C GLY A 438 18.99 21.92 29.93
N SER A 439 19.48 22.42 28.77
CA SER A 439 19.95 23.79 28.75
C SER A 439 18.76 24.70 29.19
N LYS A 440 19.00 25.68 30.06
CA LYS A 440 18.01 26.64 30.56
C LYS A 440 17.14 27.30 29.49
N ILE A 441 17.61 27.29 28.24
CA ILE A 441 16.95 27.88 27.07
C ILE A 441 15.65 27.14 26.70
N MET A 442 15.54 25.80 26.92
CA MET A 442 14.31 25.04 26.66
C MET A 442 13.22 25.28 27.72
N GLN A 443 13.59 25.54 28.95
CA GLN A 443 12.62 25.84 30.01
C GLN A 443 11.98 27.23 29.87
N ASP A 444 12.73 28.19 29.32
CA ASP A 444 12.22 29.56 29.11
C ASP A 444 11.35 29.69 27.84
N THR A 445 11.52 28.80 26.84
CA THR A 445 10.71 28.83 25.61
C THR A 445 9.36 28.11 25.79
N LEU A 446 9.23 27.19 26.76
CA LEU A 446 7.98 26.51 27.10
C LEU A 446 7.09 27.31 28.07
N ALA A 447 7.60 28.41 28.61
CA ALA A 447 6.84 29.35 29.47
C ALA A 447 6.17 30.43 28.59
N VAL A 448 5.29 30.04 27.63
CA VAL A 448 4.34 30.98 27.02
C VAL A 448 3.24 31.24 28.05
N PRO A 449 2.93 32.48 28.41
CA PRO A 449 1.84 32.79 29.34
C PRO A 449 0.50 32.37 28.70
N LYS A 450 -0.36 31.79 29.52
CA LYS A 450 -1.74 31.41 29.22
C LYS A 450 -2.59 32.60 28.80
#